data_95b5b824f645ce8def34f80d2b186dac
#
_entry.id   95b5b824f645ce8def34f80d2b186dac
#
_cell.length_a   1.000
_cell.length_b   1.000
_cell.length_c   1.000
_cell.angle_alpha   90.00
_cell.angle_beta   90.00
_cell.angle_gamma   90.00
#
_symmetry.space_group_name_H-M   'P 1'
#
loop_
_entity.id
_entity.type
_entity.pdbx_description
1 polymer ?
#
loop_
_entity_poly.entity_id
_entity_poly.type
_entity_poly.pdbx_seq_one_letter_code
_entity_poly.pdbx_strand_id
1 'polypeptide(L)'
;RDYKVTGVQTCALPISLSQVSQKSALAEAIRYALTRWTALTRYCDDGRLEIDNNAAERALRPVALGRKNYLFAGSDAGGARAAAIYTLIGAAKLNGLDPEAYLRTVLGQIAEHPINRIDELLPWNLAAPLAPDSLEIPALAA
;
A
#
# COMPACT_ATOMS: atom_id res chain seq x y z
N ARG A 1 21.89 -19.56 4.61
CA ARG A 1 21.86 -20.00 3.20
C ARG A 1 22.11 -18.76 2.36
N ASP A 2 23.38 -18.56 2.00
CA ASP A 2 23.80 -17.42 1.17
C ASP A 2 23.22 -17.56 -0.23
N TYR A 3 22.17 -16.84 -0.52
CA TYR A 3 21.67 -16.67 -1.88
C TYR A 3 22.58 -15.65 -2.63
N LYS A 4 23.77 -16.08 -3.01
CA LYS A 4 24.62 -15.35 -3.96
C LYS A 4 24.12 -15.52 -5.41
N VAL A 5 22.81 -15.36 -5.63
CA VAL A 5 22.23 -15.38 -6.99
C VAL A 5 22.46 -14.05 -7.70
N THR A 6 22.68 -12.97 -6.96
CA THR A 6 22.84 -11.61 -7.49
C THR A 6 24.11 -11.40 -8.34
N GLY A 7 25.20 -12.13 -8.07
CA GLY A 7 26.47 -11.96 -8.81
C GLY A 7 26.43 -12.42 -10.25
N VAL A 8 25.75 -13.53 -10.54
CA VAL A 8 25.67 -14.10 -11.91
C VAL A 8 24.75 -13.24 -12.79
N GLN A 9 23.64 -12.77 -12.24
CA GLN A 9 22.67 -11.94 -13.00
C GLN A 9 23.22 -10.55 -13.30
N THR A 10 23.99 -9.94 -12.39
CA THR A 10 24.62 -8.64 -12.62
C THR A 10 25.68 -8.68 -13.73
N CYS A 11 26.34 -9.83 -13.96
CA CYS A 11 27.29 -9.99 -15.06
C CYS A 11 26.60 -10.37 -16.36
N ALA A 12 25.56 -11.21 -16.33
CA ALA A 12 24.89 -11.71 -17.52
C ALA A 12 24.18 -10.60 -18.32
N LEU A 13 23.52 -9.65 -17.66
CA LEU A 13 22.78 -8.57 -18.33
C LEU A 13 23.70 -7.62 -19.10
N PRO A 14 24.83 -7.09 -18.57
CA PRO A 14 25.78 -6.30 -19.34
C PRO A 14 26.40 -7.06 -20.51
N ILE A 15 26.74 -8.34 -20.36
CA ILE A 15 27.23 -9.18 -21.42
C ILE A 15 26.19 -9.33 -22.53
N SER A 16 24.93 -9.64 -22.16
CA SER A 16 23.85 -9.76 -23.14
C SER A 16 23.58 -8.43 -23.85
N LEU A 17 23.68 -7.30 -23.15
CA LEU A 17 23.52 -5.97 -23.75
C LEU A 17 24.58 -5.68 -24.83
N SER A 18 25.81 -6.18 -24.66
CA SER A 18 26.87 -6.01 -25.67
C SER A 18 26.64 -6.85 -26.93
N GLN A 19 25.82 -7.89 -26.86
CA GLN A 19 25.57 -8.83 -27.96
C GLN A 19 24.31 -8.51 -28.78
N VAL A 20 23.46 -7.58 -28.29
CA VAL A 20 22.21 -7.20 -28.96
C VAL A 20 22.31 -5.81 -29.58
N SER A 21 21.52 -5.59 -30.65
CA SER A 21 21.42 -4.24 -31.24
C SER A 21 20.93 -3.23 -30.22
N GLN A 22 21.64 -2.12 -30.09
CA GLN A 22 21.34 -1.07 -29.11
C GLN A 22 19.93 -0.43 -29.29
N LYS A 23 19.36 -0.53 -30.48
CA LYS A 23 18.03 -0.03 -30.83
C LYS A 23 16.93 -1.08 -30.66
N SER A 24 17.27 -2.29 -30.21
CA SER A 24 16.27 -3.35 -30.01
C SER A 24 15.48 -3.13 -28.71
N ALA A 25 14.21 -3.56 -28.70
CA ALA A 25 13.37 -3.55 -27.50
C ALA A 25 14.02 -4.34 -26.35
N LEU A 26 14.77 -5.41 -26.66
CA LEU A 26 15.50 -6.18 -25.67
C LEU A 26 16.62 -5.36 -25.01
N ALA A 27 17.39 -4.58 -25.79
CA ALA A 27 18.43 -3.71 -25.25
C ALA A 27 17.82 -2.60 -24.36
N GLU A 28 16.65 -2.08 -24.69
CA GLU A 28 15.92 -1.12 -23.88
C GLU A 28 15.47 -1.73 -22.55
N ALA A 29 14.89 -2.92 -22.58
CA ALA A 29 14.46 -3.65 -21.37
C ALA A 29 15.66 -3.96 -20.44
N ILE A 30 16.79 -4.40 -21.01
CA ILE A 30 18.01 -4.66 -20.22
C ILE A 30 18.53 -3.36 -19.57
N ARG A 31 18.60 -2.26 -20.31
CA ARG A 31 19.01 -0.95 -19.77
C ARG A 31 18.07 -0.49 -18.67
N TYR A 32 16.76 -0.65 -18.83
CA TYR A 32 15.79 -0.35 -17.80
C TYR A 32 16.06 -1.11 -16.50
N ALA A 33 16.31 -2.42 -16.60
CA ALA A 33 16.64 -3.24 -15.44
C ALA A 33 17.96 -2.82 -14.78
N LEU A 34 19.01 -2.59 -15.58
CA LEU A 34 20.33 -2.18 -15.08
C LEU A 34 20.31 -0.82 -14.39
N THR A 35 19.60 0.17 -14.92
CA THR A 35 19.50 1.51 -14.32
C THR A 35 18.74 1.49 -13.00
N ARG A 36 17.88 0.52 -12.77
CA ARG A 36 17.08 0.35 -11.55
C ARG A 36 17.53 -0.80 -10.66
N TRP A 37 18.68 -1.41 -10.97
CA TRP A 37 19.13 -2.63 -10.31
C TRP A 37 19.15 -2.54 -8.79
N THR A 38 19.72 -1.48 -8.26
CA THR A 38 19.76 -1.23 -6.81
C THR A 38 18.37 -1.16 -6.17
N ALA A 39 17.40 -0.55 -6.86
CA ALA A 39 16.03 -0.49 -6.38
C ALA A 39 15.34 -1.86 -6.48
N LEU A 40 15.57 -2.59 -7.57
CA LEU A 40 14.99 -3.90 -7.81
C LEU A 40 15.51 -4.99 -6.86
N THR A 41 16.74 -4.84 -6.35
CA THR A 41 17.35 -5.81 -5.43
C THR A 41 17.23 -5.42 -3.96
N ARG A 42 16.65 -4.27 -3.64
CA ARG A 42 16.53 -3.77 -2.26
C ARG A 42 15.83 -4.75 -1.30
N TYR A 43 14.87 -5.54 -1.79
CA TYR A 43 14.19 -6.56 -0.98
C TYR A 43 15.14 -7.67 -0.49
N CYS A 44 16.30 -7.85 -1.14
CA CYS A 44 17.32 -8.80 -0.69
C CYS A 44 18.07 -8.30 0.57
N ASP A 45 18.11 -6.97 0.75
CA ASP A 45 18.87 -6.32 1.83
C ASP A 45 17.96 -5.93 3.00
N ASP A 46 16.65 -5.78 2.78
CA ASP A 46 15.68 -5.40 3.80
C ASP A 46 14.51 -6.39 3.85
N GLY A 47 14.51 -7.27 4.84
CA GLY A 47 13.49 -8.31 5.03
C GLY A 47 12.06 -7.79 5.31
N ARG A 48 11.87 -6.47 5.47
CA ARG A 48 10.54 -5.85 5.59
C ARG A 48 9.88 -5.61 4.23
N LEU A 49 10.67 -5.69 3.15
CA LEU A 49 10.18 -5.47 1.78
C LEU A 49 9.79 -6.80 1.16
N GLU A 50 8.57 -6.86 0.66
CA GLU A 50 8.10 -8.00 -0.13
C GLU A 50 8.67 -7.93 -1.55
N ILE A 51 8.88 -9.11 -2.15
CA ILE A 51 9.37 -9.22 -3.54
C ILE A 51 8.31 -8.78 -4.57
N ASP A 52 7.04 -8.81 -4.17
CA ASP A 52 5.90 -8.46 -5.01
C ASP A 52 5.22 -7.16 -4.55
N ASN A 53 4.27 -6.69 -5.34
CA ASN A 53 3.48 -5.49 -5.07
C ASN A 53 2.02 -5.81 -4.71
N ASN A 54 1.74 -7.04 -4.34
CA ASN A 54 0.37 -7.52 -4.11
C ASN A 54 -0.37 -6.72 -3.03
N ALA A 55 0.33 -6.24 -2.00
CA ALA A 55 -0.27 -5.43 -0.94
C ALA A 55 -0.82 -4.10 -1.50
N ALA A 56 -0.02 -3.39 -2.31
CA ALA A 56 -0.45 -2.14 -2.95
C ALA A 56 -1.55 -2.38 -4.00
N GLU A 57 -1.45 -3.45 -4.78
CA GLU A 57 -2.48 -3.80 -5.76
C GLU A 57 -3.81 -4.14 -5.08
N ARG A 58 -3.79 -4.88 -3.98
CA ARG A 58 -4.99 -5.13 -3.16
C ARG A 58 -5.58 -3.84 -2.59
N ALA A 59 -4.75 -2.89 -2.17
CA ALA A 59 -5.19 -1.60 -1.65
C ALA A 59 -5.87 -0.74 -2.74
N LEU A 60 -5.44 -0.83 -4.00
CA LEU A 60 -6.02 -0.12 -5.14
C LEU A 60 -7.29 -0.82 -5.71
N ARG A 61 -7.50 -2.08 -5.39
CA ARG A 61 -8.64 -2.86 -5.91
C ARG A 61 -10.01 -2.22 -5.65
N PRO A 62 -10.32 -1.62 -4.47
CA PRO A 62 -11.59 -0.94 -4.25
C PRO A 62 -11.84 0.21 -5.23
N VAL A 63 -10.81 0.95 -5.60
CA VAL A 63 -10.89 2.04 -6.61
C VAL A 63 -11.23 1.46 -7.97
N ALA A 64 -10.55 0.39 -8.39
CA ALA A 64 -10.78 -0.26 -9.68
C ALA A 64 -12.21 -0.84 -9.78
N LEU A 65 -12.73 -1.42 -8.70
CA LEU A 65 -14.10 -1.94 -8.62
C LEU A 65 -15.13 -0.80 -8.60
N GLY A 66 -14.86 0.27 -7.85
CA GLY A 66 -15.73 1.45 -7.74
C GLY A 66 -15.96 2.15 -9.08
N ARG A 67 -14.97 2.13 -9.98
CA ARG A 67 -15.10 2.68 -11.35
C ARG A 67 -16.24 2.08 -12.17
N LYS A 68 -16.76 0.91 -11.81
CA LYS A 68 -17.95 0.34 -12.44
C LYS A 68 -19.23 1.07 -12.04
N ASN A 69 -19.25 1.73 -10.89
CA ASN A 69 -20.42 2.44 -10.37
C ASN A 69 -20.39 3.93 -10.74
N TYR A 70 -19.19 4.51 -10.87
CA TYR A 70 -19.00 5.90 -11.31
C TYR A 70 -17.76 5.98 -12.19
N LEU A 71 -17.94 6.57 -13.39
CA LEU A 71 -16.89 6.63 -14.41
C LEU A 71 -15.92 7.77 -14.20
N PHE A 72 -16.33 8.82 -13.45
CA PHE A 72 -15.59 10.06 -13.30
C PHE A 72 -15.57 10.54 -11.86
N ALA A 73 -14.47 11.15 -11.45
CA ALA A 73 -14.33 11.83 -10.16
C ALA A 73 -14.90 13.27 -10.16
N GLY A 74 -15.40 13.71 -11.29
CA GLY A 74 -15.99 15.05 -11.50
C GLY A 74 -14.96 16.15 -11.72
N SER A 75 -13.81 16.10 -11.04
CA SER A 75 -12.71 17.05 -11.16
C SER A 75 -11.45 16.46 -10.51
N ASP A 76 -10.28 17.10 -10.73
CA ASP A 76 -9.04 16.71 -10.07
C ASP A 76 -9.17 16.81 -8.54
N ALA A 77 -9.82 17.86 -8.04
CA ALA A 77 -10.12 18.00 -6.61
C ALA A 77 -11.06 16.91 -6.10
N GLY A 78 -12.01 16.44 -6.92
CA GLY A 78 -12.86 15.27 -6.61
C GLY A 78 -12.03 13.99 -6.49
N GLY A 79 -11.09 13.79 -7.40
CA GLY A 79 -10.14 12.68 -7.36
C GLY A 79 -9.27 12.69 -6.11
N ALA A 80 -8.72 13.85 -5.75
CA ALA A 80 -7.91 14.02 -4.55
C ALA A 80 -8.70 13.70 -3.27
N ARG A 81 -9.95 14.19 -3.16
CA ARG A 81 -10.83 13.86 -2.02
C ARG A 81 -11.16 12.38 -1.94
N ALA A 82 -11.45 11.75 -3.08
CA ALA A 82 -11.70 10.31 -3.13
C ALA A 82 -10.47 9.53 -2.67
N ALA A 83 -9.26 9.89 -3.12
CA ALA A 83 -8.02 9.27 -2.70
C ALA A 83 -7.80 9.38 -1.19
N ALA A 84 -8.06 10.55 -0.58
CA ALA A 84 -7.97 10.76 0.86
C ALA A 84 -8.94 9.83 1.63
N ILE A 85 -10.19 9.74 1.19
CA ILE A 85 -11.19 8.86 1.83
C ILE A 85 -10.81 7.39 1.68
N TYR A 86 -10.37 6.94 0.50
CA TYR A 86 -9.89 5.56 0.33
C TYR A 86 -8.69 5.25 1.21
N THR A 87 -7.80 6.22 1.41
CA THR A 87 -6.64 6.08 2.30
C THR A 87 -7.08 5.89 3.75
N LEU A 88 -8.03 6.71 4.23
CA LEU A 88 -8.56 6.58 5.59
C LEU A 88 -9.27 5.25 5.81
N ILE A 89 -10.12 4.83 4.88
CA ILE A 89 -10.83 3.54 4.91
C ILE A 89 -9.83 2.38 4.91
N GLY A 90 -8.81 2.45 4.05
CA GLY A 90 -7.76 1.44 3.99
C GLY A 90 -6.95 1.37 5.28
N ALA A 91 -6.56 2.52 5.82
CA ALA A 91 -5.83 2.62 7.08
C ALA A 91 -6.66 2.10 8.27
N ALA A 92 -7.97 2.40 8.32
CA ALA A 92 -8.86 1.85 9.35
C ALA A 92 -8.86 0.31 9.33
N LYS A 93 -9.02 -0.30 8.15
CA LYS A 93 -8.96 -1.76 7.98
C LYS A 93 -7.61 -2.36 8.39
N LEU A 94 -6.50 -1.72 8.02
CA LEU A 94 -5.15 -2.17 8.39
C LEU A 94 -4.92 -2.12 9.91
N ASN A 95 -5.61 -1.23 10.62
CA ASN A 95 -5.56 -1.11 12.08
C ASN A 95 -6.68 -1.90 12.79
N GLY A 96 -7.39 -2.78 12.09
CA GLY A 96 -8.43 -3.63 12.66
C GLY A 96 -9.73 -2.91 13.01
N LEU A 97 -9.92 -1.66 12.55
CA LEU A 97 -11.14 -0.90 12.78
C LEU A 97 -12.18 -1.22 11.69
N ASP A 98 -13.45 -1.27 12.08
CA ASP A 98 -14.55 -1.21 11.13
C ASP A 98 -14.60 0.19 10.50
N PRO A 99 -14.50 0.33 9.17
CA PRO A 99 -14.43 1.64 8.52
C PRO A 99 -15.67 2.50 8.70
N GLU A 100 -16.85 1.88 8.79
CA GLU A 100 -18.10 2.62 9.01
C GLU A 100 -18.15 3.20 10.43
N ALA A 101 -17.84 2.38 11.43
CA ALA A 101 -17.77 2.82 12.82
C ALA A 101 -16.70 3.90 13.01
N TYR A 102 -15.54 3.73 12.40
CA TYR A 102 -14.46 4.73 12.39
C TYR A 102 -14.94 6.07 11.82
N LEU A 103 -15.49 6.07 10.59
CA LEU A 103 -15.97 7.30 9.96
C LEU A 103 -17.10 7.96 10.75
N ARG A 104 -18.02 7.18 11.33
CA ARG A 104 -19.10 7.69 12.19
C ARG A 104 -18.53 8.41 13.41
N THR A 105 -17.53 7.83 14.06
CA THR A 105 -16.86 8.43 15.23
C THR A 105 -16.16 9.72 14.84
N VAL A 106 -15.37 9.71 13.76
CA VAL A 106 -14.65 10.90 13.28
C VAL A 106 -15.61 12.02 12.90
N LEU A 107 -16.65 11.72 12.11
CA LEU A 107 -17.63 12.73 11.68
C LEU A 107 -18.42 13.32 12.85
N GLY A 108 -18.66 12.54 13.91
CA GLY A 108 -19.33 13.02 15.12
C GLY A 108 -18.49 13.98 15.96
N GLN A 109 -17.16 13.94 15.82
CA GLN A 109 -16.25 14.71 16.66
C GLN A 109 -15.51 15.84 15.92
N ILE A 110 -15.28 15.70 14.62
CA ILE A 110 -14.38 16.56 13.85
C ILE A 110 -14.79 18.05 13.87
N ALA A 111 -16.06 18.35 13.96
CA ALA A 111 -16.56 19.72 13.96
C ALA A 111 -16.12 20.53 15.20
N GLU A 112 -15.96 19.86 16.34
CA GLU A 112 -15.58 20.45 17.62
C GLU A 112 -14.14 20.14 18.00
N HIS A 113 -13.47 19.28 17.21
CA HIS A 113 -12.12 18.83 17.53
C HIS A 113 -11.08 19.90 17.20
N PRO A 114 -10.13 20.19 18.11
CA PRO A 114 -9.10 21.19 17.87
C PRO A 114 -8.21 20.80 16.69
N ILE A 115 -8.01 21.72 15.72
CA ILE A 115 -7.24 21.46 14.50
C ILE A 115 -5.80 21.03 14.76
N ASN A 116 -5.18 21.53 15.82
CA ASN A 116 -3.82 21.19 16.23
C ASN A 116 -3.71 19.79 16.87
N ARG A 117 -4.84 19.10 17.07
CA ARG A 117 -4.92 17.75 17.62
C ARG A 117 -5.62 16.78 16.67
N ILE A 118 -5.75 17.15 15.39
CA ILE A 118 -6.46 16.35 14.39
C ILE A 118 -5.88 14.94 14.22
N ASP A 119 -4.60 14.77 14.51
CA ASP A 119 -3.89 13.47 14.45
C ASP A 119 -4.53 12.42 15.38
N GLU A 120 -5.20 12.84 16.48
CA GLU A 120 -5.88 11.95 17.40
C GLU A 120 -7.04 11.20 16.74
N LEU A 121 -7.60 11.76 15.66
CA LEU A 121 -8.68 11.15 14.88
C LEU A 121 -8.16 10.19 13.79
N LEU A 122 -6.84 10.03 13.65
CA LEU A 122 -6.28 9.11 12.68
C LEU A 122 -6.49 7.64 13.10
N PRO A 123 -6.67 6.71 12.14
CA PRO A 123 -7.06 5.32 12.43
C PRO A 123 -6.15 4.62 13.43
N TRP A 124 -4.84 4.81 13.33
CA TRP A 124 -3.86 4.17 14.23
C TRP A 124 -3.87 4.73 15.65
N ASN A 125 -4.33 5.96 15.86
CA ASN A 125 -4.46 6.55 17.19
C ASN A 125 -5.80 6.16 17.84
N LEU A 126 -6.86 5.96 17.04
CA LEU A 126 -8.17 5.47 17.52
C LEU A 126 -8.21 3.95 17.72
N ALA A 127 -7.34 3.19 17.05
CA ALA A 127 -7.27 1.73 17.20
C ALA A 127 -6.85 1.30 18.62
N ALA A 128 -5.92 2.04 19.24
CA ALA A 128 -5.41 1.71 20.58
C ALA A 128 -6.50 1.72 21.68
N PRO A 129 -7.42 2.71 21.75
CA PRO A 129 -8.53 2.69 22.72
C PRO A 129 -9.71 1.79 22.30
N LEU A 130 -9.80 1.40 21.02
CA LEU A 130 -10.88 0.53 20.51
C LEU A 130 -10.46 -0.93 20.37
N ALA A 131 -9.21 -1.28 20.74
CA ALA A 131 -8.77 -2.67 20.78
C ALA A 131 -9.63 -3.45 21.80
N PRO A 132 -10.20 -4.59 21.44
CA PRO A 132 -11.15 -5.30 22.28
C PRO A 132 -10.43 -6.03 23.42
N ASP A 133 -10.11 -5.33 24.50
CA ASP A 133 -9.78 -5.95 25.78
C ASP A 133 -11.05 -6.32 26.57
N SER A 134 -12.22 -6.37 25.91
CA SER A 134 -13.53 -6.56 26.53
C SER A 134 -14.50 -7.42 25.72
N LEU A 135 -14.02 -8.36 24.90
CA LEU A 135 -14.84 -9.50 24.50
C LEU A 135 -14.49 -10.70 25.38
N GLU A 136 -14.89 -10.65 26.66
CA GLU A 136 -15.23 -11.86 27.38
C GLU A 136 -16.35 -12.55 26.58
N ILE A 137 -15.97 -13.52 25.77
CA ILE A 137 -16.91 -14.50 25.22
C ILE A 137 -17.40 -15.29 26.42
N PRO A 138 -18.68 -15.18 26.83
CA PRO A 138 -19.19 -16.08 27.85
C PRO A 138 -19.07 -17.49 27.30
N ALA A 139 -18.31 -18.35 27.99
CA ALA A 139 -18.21 -19.75 27.68
C ALA A 139 -19.62 -20.32 27.59
N LEU A 140 -20.03 -20.79 26.40
CA LEU A 140 -21.22 -21.62 26.27
C LEU A 140 -20.95 -22.89 27.11
N ALA A 141 -21.64 -22.92 28.25
CA ALA A 141 -21.72 -24.13 29.06
C ALA A 141 -22.37 -25.24 28.23
N ALA A 142 -21.71 -26.42 28.26
CA ALA A 142 -22.13 -27.65 27.64
C ALA A 142 -23.49 -28.16 28.14
#